data_160ab273f9266f6dc8b1a6817af445b5
#
_entry.id   160ab273f9266f6dc8b1a6817af445b5
#
_cell.length_a   1.000
_cell.length_b   1.000
_cell.length_c   1.000
_cell.angle_alpha   90.00
_cell.angle_beta   90.00
_cell.angle_gamma   90.00
#
_symmetry.space_group_name_H-M   'P 1'
#
loop_
_entity.id
_entity.type
_entity.pdbx_description
1 polymer ?
#
loop_
_entity_poly.entity_id
_entity_poly.type
_entity_poly.pdbx_seq_one_letter_code
_entity_poly.pdbx_strand_id
1 'polypeptide(L)'
;MIKEEFLRKWGKIKVFSLPWHTSHQYELLKLPFEWHYLIQHVRKWGHQARPMPKHLKWVAYYEPGKYDFALLHIDQQCLSPKIAYGKTMLFREVRGQIKDIPIIVINHGTPVYPEVFPQKAEEDGMEPTEENGIKWARQKMKEALEGVAEMVVNSYEAVEMWGWGHPIIHGLDKEEWWDLPKEPRVVTFISPAGIGDKYYGRRLFHDTRTILKEKYGIELVWIGTDKYCKDWDDYRDFLGRSLVYFNPTFGSPMPRTRTEAMFSGCCVVTTKHQGADRFIKNGINGWICKDNPEHSAKLIANMIFDYKKAVQIGQKGRETAIKVFNGERFREDWLTLVDKVLEKWKKK
;
A
#
# COMPACT_ATOMS: atom_id res chain seq x y z
N MET A 1 10.49 23.26 -7.32
CA MET A 1 11.97 23.34 -7.57
C MET A 1 12.52 22.04 -8.15
N ILE A 2 12.45 20.91 -7.44
CA ILE A 2 12.96 19.59 -7.92
C ILE A 2 12.36 19.15 -9.26
N LYS A 3 11.06 19.32 -9.47
CA LYS A 3 10.38 18.95 -10.72
C LYS A 3 10.90 19.73 -11.93
N GLU A 4 11.09 21.02 -11.80
CA GLU A 4 11.56 21.88 -12.89
C GLU A 4 13.02 21.57 -13.26
N GLU A 5 13.86 21.36 -12.25
CA GLU A 5 15.24 20.95 -12.43
C GLU A 5 15.34 19.58 -13.10
N PHE A 6 14.55 18.61 -12.67
CA PHE A 6 14.45 17.29 -13.26
C PHE A 6 14.05 17.37 -14.75
N LEU A 7 12.99 18.13 -15.08
CA LEU A 7 12.52 18.29 -16.46
C LEU A 7 13.53 19.02 -17.33
N ARG A 8 14.27 19.98 -16.80
CA ARG A 8 15.36 20.68 -17.54
C ARG A 8 16.49 19.72 -17.87
N LYS A 9 16.83 18.80 -16.97
CA LYS A 9 17.92 17.83 -17.12
C LYS A 9 17.57 16.68 -18.07
N TRP A 10 16.38 16.13 -17.94
CA TRP A 10 15.98 14.90 -18.60
C TRP A 10 14.93 15.07 -19.69
N GLY A 11 14.24 16.20 -19.73
CA GLY A 11 13.11 16.40 -20.62
C GLY A 11 11.93 15.50 -20.28
N LYS A 12 11.25 15.02 -21.31
CA LYS A 12 10.07 14.16 -21.16
C LYS A 12 10.50 12.69 -21.07
N ILE A 13 10.45 12.15 -19.88
CA ILE A 13 10.77 10.74 -19.59
C ILE A 13 9.59 9.82 -19.96
N LYS A 14 9.89 8.72 -20.65
CA LYS A 14 8.94 7.65 -21.00
C LYS A 14 9.16 6.43 -20.11
N VAL A 15 8.11 6.00 -19.43
CA VAL A 15 8.15 4.90 -18.46
C VAL A 15 7.32 3.72 -18.96
N PHE A 16 7.94 2.55 -18.99
CA PHE A 16 7.22 1.29 -19.16
C PHE A 16 6.83 0.70 -17.82
N SER A 17 5.59 0.27 -17.66
CA SER A 17 5.09 -0.31 -16.41
C SER A 17 3.97 -1.32 -16.66
N LEU A 18 3.44 -1.89 -15.59
CA LEU A 18 2.32 -2.83 -15.61
C LEU A 18 1.31 -2.53 -14.49
N PRO A 19 0.02 -2.82 -14.69
CA PRO A 19 -1.00 -2.62 -13.65
C PRO A 19 -0.75 -3.50 -12.43
N TRP A 20 -0.86 -2.91 -11.22
CA TRP A 20 -0.67 -3.65 -9.98
C TRP A 20 -1.67 -3.22 -8.89
N HIS A 21 -1.44 -2.13 -8.20
CA HIS A 21 -2.32 -1.55 -7.20
C HIS A 21 -2.80 -0.18 -7.64
N THR A 22 -4.04 -0.09 -8.11
CA THR A 22 -4.64 1.13 -8.68
C THR A 22 -4.41 2.37 -7.81
N SER A 23 -4.69 2.29 -6.51
CA SER A 23 -4.52 3.44 -5.60
C SER A 23 -3.07 3.91 -5.46
N HIS A 24 -2.09 3.00 -5.53
CA HIS A 24 -0.67 3.37 -5.50
C HIS A 24 -0.23 3.95 -6.84
N GLN A 25 -0.63 3.32 -7.92
CA GLN A 25 -0.27 3.72 -9.27
C GLN A 25 -0.89 5.05 -9.66
N TYR A 26 -2.09 5.36 -9.17
CA TYR A 26 -2.71 6.66 -9.37
C TYR A 26 -1.82 7.80 -8.88
N GLU A 27 -1.18 7.66 -7.72
CA GLU A 27 -0.25 8.67 -7.21
C GLU A 27 1.05 8.75 -8.03
N LEU A 28 1.55 7.61 -8.51
CA LEU A 28 2.71 7.57 -9.41
C LEU A 28 2.43 8.26 -10.74
N LEU A 29 1.21 8.09 -11.27
CA LEU A 29 0.80 8.71 -12.54
C LEU A 29 0.71 10.24 -12.48
N LYS A 30 0.80 10.85 -11.30
CA LYS A 30 0.94 12.31 -11.13
C LYS A 30 2.40 12.81 -11.34
N LEU A 31 3.37 11.90 -11.41
CA LEU A 31 4.73 12.25 -11.80
C LEU A 31 4.77 12.73 -13.26
N PRO A 32 5.68 13.67 -13.62
CA PRO A 32 5.73 14.30 -14.94
C PRO A 32 6.33 13.38 -16.01
N PHE A 33 5.87 12.12 -16.06
CA PHE A 33 6.34 11.12 -17.00
C PHE A 33 5.28 10.79 -18.05
N GLU A 34 5.73 10.28 -19.19
CA GLU A 34 4.85 9.62 -20.15
C GLU A 34 4.74 8.14 -19.80
N TRP A 35 3.57 7.75 -19.32
CA TRP A 35 3.33 6.40 -18.79
C TRP A 35 2.75 5.46 -19.85
N HIS A 36 3.41 4.32 -20.05
CA HIS A 36 3.00 3.25 -20.91
C HIS A 36 2.81 1.97 -20.09
N TYR A 37 1.56 1.55 -19.94
CA TYR A 37 1.22 0.35 -19.18
C TYR A 37 0.93 -0.81 -20.11
N LEU A 38 1.55 -1.96 -19.81
CA LEU A 38 1.28 -3.20 -20.51
C LEU A 38 -0.18 -3.62 -20.31
N ILE A 39 -0.90 -3.88 -21.41
CA ILE A 39 -2.24 -4.47 -21.36
C ILE A 39 -2.15 -5.87 -20.77
N GLN A 40 -2.96 -6.14 -19.75
CA GLN A 40 -3.00 -7.43 -19.09
C GLN A 40 -4.44 -7.90 -18.93
N HIS A 41 -4.63 -9.20 -19.12
CA HIS A 41 -5.90 -9.85 -18.84
C HIS A 41 -6.13 -10.07 -17.34
N VAL A 42 -5.06 -10.10 -16.53
CA VAL A 42 -5.10 -10.49 -15.12
C VAL A 42 -5.44 -9.33 -14.18
N ARG A 43 -5.09 -8.09 -14.54
CA ARG A 43 -5.38 -6.91 -13.72
C ARG A 43 -5.95 -5.78 -14.55
N LYS A 44 -7.16 -5.38 -14.16
CA LYS A 44 -7.85 -4.20 -14.72
C LYS A 44 -7.67 -3.01 -13.77
N TRP A 45 -7.78 -1.80 -14.30
CA TRP A 45 -7.85 -0.60 -13.47
C TRP A 45 -9.11 -0.60 -12.61
N GLY A 46 -8.93 -0.39 -11.30
CA GLY A 46 -10.04 -0.34 -10.34
C GLY A 46 -10.67 1.05 -10.27
N HIS A 47 -11.63 1.32 -11.16
CA HIS A 47 -12.29 2.64 -11.25
C HIS A 47 -12.96 3.11 -9.96
N GLN A 48 -13.40 2.18 -9.12
CA GLN A 48 -13.99 2.47 -7.81
C GLN A 48 -12.94 3.01 -6.82
N ALA A 49 -11.69 2.52 -6.93
CA ALA A 49 -10.60 2.97 -6.07
C ALA A 49 -10.05 4.32 -6.51
N ARG A 50 -9.91 4.55 -7.81
CA ARG A 50 -9.40 5.79 -8.43
C ARG A 50 -9.88 5.92 -9.87
N PRO A 51 -10.11 7.16 -10.35
CA PRO A 51 -10.34 7.40 -11.77
C PRO A 51 -9.09 7.05 -12.57
N MET A 52 -9.27 6.54 -13.79
CA MET A 52 -8.15 6.27 -14.68
C MET A 52 -7.64 7.58 -15.30
N PRO A 53 -6.35 7.93 -15.15
CA PRO A 53 -5.81 9.15 -15.75
C PRO A 53 -5.84 9.10 -17.27
N LYS A 54 -6.31 10.19 -17.89
CA LYS A 54 -6.47 10.28 -19.37
C LYS A 54 -5.15 10.20 -20.14
N HIS A 55 -4.03 10.55 -19.52
CA HIS A 55 -2.69 10.54 -20.14
C HIS A 55 -1.98 9.18 -20.08
N LEU A 56 -2.59 8.18 -19.40
CA LEU A 56 -2.07 6.81 -19.36
C LEU A 56 -2.25 6.15 -20.73
N LYS A 57 -1.15 5.65 -21.29
CA LYS A 57 -1.14 4.91 -22.56
C LYS A 57 -1.07 3.40 -22.28
N TRP A 58 -1.85 2.64 -23.05
CA TRP A 58 -1.82 1.19 -22.99
C TRP A 58 -1.04 0.63 -24.18
N VAL A 59 -0.13 -0.32 -23.91
CA VAL A 59 0.72 -0.96 -24.91
C VAL A 59 0.60 -2.48 -24.82
N ALA A 60 0.72 -3.14 -25.99
CA ALA A 60 0.55 -4.59 -26.06
C ALA A 60 1.82 -5.36 -25.64
N TYR A 61 2.99 -4.76 -25.77
CA TYR A 61 4.28 -5.37 -25.49
C TYR A 61 5.35 -4.31 -25.18
N TYR A 62 6.47 -4.75 -24.64
CA TYR A 62 7.68 -3.91 -24.48
C TYR A 62 8.38 -3.71 -25.81
N GLU A 63 8.76 -2.48 -26.12
CA GLU A 63 9.53 -2.12 -27.31
C GLU A 63 10.92 -1.59 -26.88
N PRO A 64 12.02 -2.33 -27.18
CA PRO A 64 13.38 -1.87 -26.89
C PRO A 64 13.69 -0.50 -27.50
N GLY A 65 14.45 0.33 -26.79
CA GLY A 65 14.84 1.67 -27.22
C GLY A 65 13.75 2.74 -27.13
N LYS A 66 12.55 2.40 -26.69
CA LYS A 66 11.41 3.33 -26.62
C LYS A 66 11.27 4.04 -25.28
N TYR A 67 11.84 3.50 -24.22
CA TYR A 67 11.63 3.92 -22.84
C TYR A 67 12.94 4.32 -22.16
N ASP A 68 12.85 5.20 -21.17
CA ASP A 68 14.00 5.66 -20.39
C ASP A 68 14.26 4.77 -19.16
N PHE A 69 13.21 4.23 -18.58
CA PHE A 69 13.29 3.20 -17.53
C PHE A 69 11.99 2.39 -17.44
N ALA A 70 12.06 1.25 -16.76
CA ALA A 70 10.91 0.45 -16.42
C ALA A 70 10.61 0.54 -14.91
N LEU A 71 9.32 0.70 -14.55
CA LEU A 71 8.83 0.63 -13.19
C LEU A 71 7.96 -0.62 -13.04
N LEU A 72 8.51 -1.67 -12.44
CA LEU A 72 7.83 -2.92 -12.23
C LEU A 72 7.35 -3.08 -10.78
N HIS A 73 6.48 -4.04 -10.55
CA HIS A 73 5.90 -4.31 -9.24
C HIS A 73 6.08 -5.77 -8.86
N ILE A 74 6.38 -6.01 -7.57
CA ILE A 74 6.50 -7.34 -6.96
C ILE A 74 5.88 -7.33 -5.56
N ASP A 75 5.50 -8.48 -5.05
CA ASP A 75 5.18 -8.70 -3.64
C ASP A 75 5.71 -10.07 -3.18
N GLN A 76 5.62 -10.34 -1.88
CA GLN A 76 6.08 -11.60 -1.29
C GLN A 76 5.39 -12.84 -1.89
N GLN A 77 4.19 -12.72 -2.45
CA GLN A 77 3.50 -13.85 -3.07
C GLN A 77 4.22 -14.33 -4.34
N CYS A 78 4.94 -13.43 -5.00
CA CYS A 78 5.73 -13.77 -6.19
C CYS A 78 6.90 -14.72 -5.90
N LEU A 79 7.29 -14.89 -4.63
CA LEU A 79 8.30 -15.84 -4.20
C LEU A 79 7.76 -17.28 -4.14
N SER A 80 6.45 -17.46 -4.12
CA SER A 80 5.79 -18.76 -4.12
C SER A 80 4.89 -18.93 -5.34
N PRO A 81 5.38 -19.52 -6.45
CA PRO A 81 4.63 -19.67 -7.70
C PRO A 81 3.28 -20.36 -7.54
N LYS A 82 3.18 -21.31 -6.60
CA LYS A 82 1.92 -22.04 -6.31
C LYS A 82 0.79 -21.10 -5.80
N ILE A 83 1.16 -19.97 -5.15
CA ILE A 83 0.19 -19.05 -4.55
C ILE A 83 -0.19 -17.92 -5.52
N ALA A 84 0.77 -17.43 -6.28
CA ALA A 84 0.60 -16.25 -7.14
C ALA A 84 1.13 -16.51 -8.55
N TYR A 85 0.77 -17.64 -9.15
CA TYR A 85 1.27 -18.09 -10.45
C TYR A 85 1.24 -16.99 -11.51
N GLY A 86 0.08 -16.34 -11.72
CA GLY A 86 -0.06 -15.28 -12.71
C GLY A 86 0.83 -14.05 -12.44
N LYS A 87 0.96 -13.63 -11.19
CA LYS A 87 1.81 -12.49 -10.81
C LYS A 87 3.30 -12.80 -11.00
N THR A 88 3.71 -14.00 -10.59
CA THR A 88 5.11 -14.45 -10.67
C THR A 88 5.56 -14.59 -12.10
N MET A 89 4.76 -15.25 -12.93
CA MET A 89 5.01 -15.40 -14.35
C MET A 89 5.13 -14.07 -15.03
N LEU A 90 4.14 -13.20 -14.84
CA LEU A 90 4.10 -11.88 -15.43
C LEU A 90 5.34 -11.05 -15.07
N PHE A 91 5.73 -10.99 -13.80
CA PHE A 91 6.93 -10.27 -13.38
C PHE A 91 8.19 -10.82 -14.08
N ARG A 92 8.36 -12.16 -14.11
CA ARG A 92 9.53 -12.82 -14.72
C ARG A 92 9.58 -12.60 -16.22
N GLU A 93 8.45 -12.77 -16.90
CA GLU A 93 8.36 -12.62 -18.36
C GLU A 93 8.66 -11.19 -18.80
N VAL A 94 8.01 -10.21 -18.15
CA VAL A 94 8.21 -8.79 -18.47
C VAL A 94 9.64 -8.36 -18.15
N ARG A 95 10.15 -8.69 -16.96
CA ARG A 95 11.53 -8.39 -16.59
C ARG A 95 12.55 -9.03 -17.54
N GLY A 96 12.27 -10.27 -17.97
CA GLY A 96 13.13 -11.01 -18.91
C GLY A 96 13.30 -10.36 -20.26
N GLN A 97 12.33 -9.56 -20.70
CA GLN A 97 12.36 -8.84 -21.99
C GLN A 97 13.15 -7.52 -21.92
N ILE A 98 13.30 -6.93 -20.74
CA ILE A 98 13.92 -5.60 -20.55
C ILE A 98 15.41 -5.77 -20.30
N LYS A 99 16.27 -5.36 -21.29
CA LYS A 99 17.73 -5.50 -21.22
C LYS A 99 18.47 -4.19 -21.45
N ASP A 100 17.81 -3.20 -22.01
CA ASP A 100 18.38 -1.97 -22.58
C ASP A 100 18.14 -0.71 -21.75
N ILE A 101 17.36 -0.82 -20.67
CA ILE A 101 17.03 0.29 -19.77
C ILE A 101 17.11 -0.14 -18.30
N PRO A 102 17.29 0.79 -17.34
CA PRO A 102 17.24 0.46 -15.93
C PRO A 102 15.84 0.06 -15.49
N ILE A 103 15.77 -0.93 -14.58
CA ILE A 103 14.53 -1.37 -13.97
C ILE A 103 14.50 -0.92 -12.51
N ILE A 104 13.47 -0.20 -12.12
CA ILE A 104 13.12 0.08 -10.72
C ILE A 104 11.97 -0.84 -10.36
N VAL A 105 12.02 -1.48 -9.19
CA VAL A 105 10.95 -2.39 -8.73
C VAL A 105 10.36 -1.88 -7.44
N ILE A 106 9.02 -1.76 -7.38
CA ILE A 106 8.30 -1.50 -6.13
C ILE A 106 7.90 -2.83 -5.49
N ASN A 107 8.42 -3.09 -4.30
CA ASN A 107 8.03 -4.25 -3.50
C ASN A 107 6.87 -3.86 -2.56
N HIS A 108 5.70 -4.45 -2.81
CA HIS A 108 4.47 -4.23 -2.05
C HIS A 108 4.31 -5.18 -0.86
N GLY A 109 5.28 -6.03 -0.60
CA GLY A 109 5.21 -7.05 0.43
C GLY A 109 6.23 -6.89 1.55
N THR A 110 6.14 -7.79 2.51
CA THR A 110 7.11 -7.98 3.58
C THR A 110 7.65 -9.41 3.53
N PRO A 111 8.83 -9.71 4.10
CA PRO A 111 9.37 -11.07 4.11
C PRO A 111 8.63 -12.00 5.09
N VAL A 112 7.57 -11.52 5.73
CA VAL A 112 6.75 -12.30 6.67
C VAL A 112 5.55 -12.89 5.94
N TYR A 113 5.49 -14.22 5.89
CA TYR A 113 4.36 -14.99 5.40
C TYR A 113 4.22 -16.26 6.25
N PRO A 114 3.57 -16.13 7.43
CA PRO A 114 3.77 -17.03 8.58
C PRO A 114 3.54 -18.52 8.32
N GLU A 115 2.67 -18.88 7.37
CA GLU A 115 2.33 -20.30 7.11
C GLU A 115 3.03 -20.85 5.87
N VAL A 116 3.62 -19.98 5.07
CA VAL A 116 4.18 -20.38 3.76
C VAL A 116 5.68 -20.36 3.75
N PHE A 117 6.30 -19.31 4.24
CA PHE A 117 7.74 -19.18 4.14
C PHE A 117 8.52 -20.13 5.05
N PRO A 118 8.08 -20.48 6.27
CA PRO A 118 8.71 -21.55 7.02
C PRO A 118 8.66 -22.89 6.29
N GLN A 119 7.53 -23.27 5.67
CA GLN A 119 7.43 -24.49 4.86
C GLN A 119 8.33 -24.46 3.63
N LYS A 120 8.48 -23.29 2.98
CA LYS A 120 9.37 -23.13 1.84
C LYS A 120 10.83 -23.20 2.25
N ALA A 121 11.19 -22.69 3.41
CA ALA A 121 12.53 -22.84 3.98
C ALA A 121 12.84 -24.33 4.27
N GLU A 122 11.85 -25.08 4.78
CA GLU A 122 11.97 -26.52 5.02
C GLU A 122 12.18 -27.29 3.70
N GLU A 123 11.43 -26.96 2.63
CA GLU A 123 11.63 -27.54 1.30
C GLU A 123 13.07 -27.33 0.77
N ASP A 124 13.72 -26.21 1.16
CA ASP A 124 15.11 -25.89 0.83
C ASP A 124 16.12 -26.38 1.92
N GLY A 125 15.70 -27.27 2.84
CA GLY A 125 16.56 -27.92 3.83
C GLY A 125 16.83 -27.09 5.10
N MET A 126 16.06 -26.05 5.35
CA MET A 126 16.15 -25.22 6.56
C MET A 126 15.10 -25.69 7.60
N GLU A 127 15.35 -25.45 8.88
CA GLU A 127 14.34 -25.67 9.91
C GLU A 127 13.12 -24.74 9.69
N PRO A 128 11.83 -25.22 9.80
CA PRO A 128 10.64 -24.45 9.48
C PRO A 128 10.26 -23.44 10.59
N THR A 129 11.14 -22.51 10.86
CA THR A 129 10.92 -21.40 11.79
C THR A 129 10.54 -20.12 11.06
N GLU A 130 9.90 -19.17 11.75
CA GLU A 130 9.60 -17.85 11.18
C GLU A 130 10.89 -17.13 10.76
N GLU A 131 11.95 -17.23 11.55
CA GLU A 131 13.25 -16.63 11.26
C GLU A 131 13.85 -17.18 9.96
N ASN A 132 13.84 -18.49 9.78
CA ASN A 132 14.34 -19.13 8.57
C ASN A 132 13.44 -18.83 7.36
N GLY A 133 12.13 -18.74 7.57
CA GLY A 133 11.20 -18.27 6.54
C GLY A 133 11.52 -16.86 6.05
N ILE A 134 11.86 -15.94 6.96
CA ILE A 134 12.29 -14.58 6.63
C ILE A 134 13.64 -14.58 5.88
N LYS A 135 14.61 -15.38 6.33
CA LYS A 135 15.91 -15.54 5.66
C LYS A 135 15.73 -16.07 4.24
N TRP A 136 14.92 -17.11 4.09
CA TRP A 136 14.55 -17.67 2.79
C TRP A 136 13.92 -16.64 1.87
N ALA A 137 12.92 -15.90 2.34
CA ALA A 137 12.24 -14.87 1.57
C ALA A 137 13.19 -13.74 1.12
N ARG A 138 14.09 -13.30 2.00
CA ARG A 138 15.12 -12.30 1.69
C ARG A 138 16.06 -12.79 0.58
N GLN A 139 16.51 -14.03 0.66
CA GLN A 139 17.38 -14.63 -0.34
C GLN A 139 16.67 -14.75 -1.69
N LYS A 140 15.46 -15.31 -1.72
CA LYS A 140 14.67 -15.45 -2.96
C LYS A 140 14.30 -14.11 -3.59
N MET A 141 14.06 -13.07 -2.78
CA MET A 141 13.82 -11.72 -3.30
C MET A 141 15.08 -11.15 -3.94
N LYS A 142 16.26 -11.33 -3.36
CA LYS A 142 17.54 -10.92 -3.98
C LYS A 142 17.76 -11.61 -5.33
N GLU A 143 17.54 -12.92 -5.40
CA GLU A 143 17.63 -13.70 -6.64
C GLU A 143 16.63 -13.18 -7.69
N ALA A 144 15.38 -12.94 -7.31
CA ALA A 144 14.34 -12.41 -8.19
C ALA A 144 14.66 -11.01 -8.74
N LEU A 145 15.41 -10.21 -8.00
CA LEU A 145 15.75 -8.83 -8.33
C LEU A 145 17.20 -8.63 -8.80
N GLU A 146 17.91 -9.72 -9.10
CA GLU A 146 19.27 -9.62 -9.65
C GLU A 146 19.29 -8.77 -10.94
N GLY A 147 20.20 -7.79 -11.03
CA GLY A 147 20.30 -6.86 -12.15
C GLY A 147 19.27 -5.74 -12.19
N VAL A 148 18.34 -5.66 -11.22
CA VAL A 148 17.46 -4.50 -11.03
C VAL A 148 18.27 -3.31 -10.49
N ALA A 149 17.99 -2.11 -11.00
CA ALA A 149 18.72 -0.91 -10.63
C ALA A 149 18.44 -0.48 -9.19
N GLU A 150 17.18 -0.59 -8.76
CA GLU A 150 16.76 -0.23 -7.41
C GLU A 150 15.47 -0.96 -7.00
N MET A 151 15.36 -1.40 -5.73
CA MET A 151 14.13 -1.85 -5.12
C MET A 151 13.58 -0.78 -4.19
N VAL A 152 12.35 -0.34 -4.45
CA VAL A 152 11.60 0.60 -3.59
C VAL A 152 10.67 -0.17 -2.66
N VAL A 153 10.61 0.25 -1.41
CA VAL A 153 9.67 -0.28 -0.39
C VAL A 153 8.83 0.84 0.21
N ASN A 154 7.66 0.50 0.72
CA ASN A 154 6.64 1.49 1.11
C ASN A 154 6.75 2.00 2.56
N SER A 155 7.73 1.53 3.34
CA SER A 155 7.96 1.97 4.72
C SER A 155 9.41 1.77 5.16
N TYR A 156 9.85 2.49 6.18
CA TYR A 156 11.16 2.28 6.80
C TYR A 156 11.26 0.90 7.45
N GLU A 157 10.17 0.44 8.08
CA GLU A 157 10.10 -0.89 8.67
C GLU A 157 10.25 -2.00 7.62
N ALA A 158 9.71 -1.81 6.40
CA ALA A 158 9.93 -2.74 5.31
C ALA A 158 11.41 -2.82 4.87
N VAL A 159 12.17 -1.70 4.95
CA VAL A 159 13.63 -1.75 4.74
C VAL A 159 14.30 -2.62 5.80
N GLU A 160 13.97 -2.44 7.06
CA GLU A 160 14.51 -3.23 8.17
C GLU A 160 14.15 -4.71 8.02
N MET A 161 12.89 -4.98 7.64
CA MET A 161 12.40 -6.35 7.44
C MET A 161 13.05 -7.05 6.25
N TRP A 162 13.22 -6.38 5.11
CA TRP A 162 13.91 -6.96 3.94
C TRP A 162 15.43 -6.96 4.10
N GLY A 163 15.99 -6.04 4.89
CA GLY A 163 17.43 -5.82 5.05
C GLY A 163 18.04 -4.95 3.96
N TRP A 164 17.26 -4.49 2.97
CA TRP A 164 17.65 -3.52 1.93
C TRP A 164 16.41 -2.90 1.27
N GLY A 165 16.63 -1.94 0.38
CA GLY A 165 15.61 -1.24 -0.40
C GLY A 165 15.58 0.25 -0.08
N HIS A 166 15.07 1.03 -1.01
CA HIS A 166 14.92 2.47 -0.88
C HIS A 166 13.52 2.80 -0.36
N PRO A 167 13.37 3.41 0.82
CA PRO A 167 12.05 3.72 1.36
C PRO A 167 11.44 4.92 0.67
N ILE A 168 10.30 4.76 0.01
CA ILE A 168 9.43 5.86 -0.43
C ILE A 168 8.07 5.67 0.21
N ILE A 169 7.80 6.44 1.26
CA ILE A 169 6.51 6.42 1.93
C ILE A 169 5.48 7.03 0.99
N HIS A 170 4.36 6.36 0.78
CA HIS A 170 3.33 6.86 -0.10
C HIS A 170 2.82 8.25 0.33
N GLY A 171 2.39 9.05 -0.66
CA GLY A 171 1.77 10.35 -0.45
C GLY A 171 0.37 10.39 -1.04
N LEU A 172 -0.44 11.31 -0.53
CA LEU A 172 -1.76 11.64 -1.03
C LEU A 172 -1.91 13.17 -1.10
N ASP A 173 -2.68 13.65 -2.06
CA ASP A 173 -3.02 15.06 -2.14
C ASP A 173 -4.26 15.33 -1.26
N LYS A 174 -4.13 16.25 -0.31
CA LYS A 174 -5.17 16.53 0.70
C LYS A 174 -6.48 17.02 0.07
N GLU A 175 -6.40 17.66 -1.07
CA GLU A 175 -7.54 18.19 -1.83
C GLU A 175 -8.42 17.09 -2.43
N GLU A 176 -7.89 15.91 -2.59
CA GLU A 176 -8.62 14.76 -3.11
C GLU A 176 -9.44 14.03 -2.06
N TRP A 177 -9.27 14.34 -0.76
CA TRP A 177 -9.93 13.63 0.33
C TRP A 177 -10.88 14.53 1.09
N TRP A 178 -12.13 14.10 1.18
CA TRP A 178 -13.20 14.87 1.77
C TRP A 178 -13.30 14.61 3.27
N ASP A 179 -13.24 15.69 4.03
CA ASP A 179 -13.52 15.69 5.47
C ASP A 179 -14.90 16.33 5.66
N LEU A 180 -15.91 15.47 5.77
CA LEU A 180 -17.32 15.86 5.81
C LEU A 180 -17.87 15.76 7.24
N PRO A 181 -19.03 16.37 7.53
CA PRO A 181 -19.72 16.15 8.81
C PRO A 181 -19.87 14.67 9.11
N LYS A 182 -19.41 14.24 10.30
CA LYS A 182 -19.32 12.82 10.65
C LYS A 182 -20.68 12.24 11.03
N GLU A 183 -20.93 11.04 10.59
CA GLU A 183 -21.99 10.17 11.06
C GLU A 183 -21.39 9.16 12.06
N PRO A 184 -22.14 8.70 13.08
CA PRO A 184 -21.64 7.74 14.07
C PRO A 184 -21.48 6.34 13.43
N ARG A 185 -20.66 6.26 12.40
CA ARG A 185 -20.42 5.08 11.58
C ARG A 185 -19.02 4.55 11.81
N VAL A 186 -18.92 3.21 11.97
CA VAL A 186 -17.64 2.49 12.02
C VAL A 186 -17.43 1.74 10.72
N VAL A 187 -16.29 1.93 10.10
CA VAL A 187 -15.97 1.29 8.80
C VAL A 187 -14.60 0.62 8.83
N THR A 188 -14.43 -0.37 7.94
CA THR A 188 -13.15 -0.97 7.59
C THR A 188 -13.07 -1.18 6.09
N PHE A 189 -11.85 -1.23 5.56
CA PHE A 189 -11.57 -1.70 4.20
C PHE A 189 -10.32 -2.58 4.25
N ILE A 190 -10.52 -3.88 4.37
CA ILE A 190 -9.47 -4.90 4.33
C ILE A 190 -9.67 -5.77 3.08
N SER A 191 -8.60 -6.39 2.60
CA SER A 191 -8.73 -7.31 1.46
C SER A 191 -9.53 -8.55 1.85
N PRO A 192 -10.63 -8.88 1.11
CA PRO A 192 -11.37 -10.11 1.36
C PRO A 192 -10.62 -11.36 0.89
N ALA A 193 -9.64 -11.19 -0.01
CA ALA A 193 -8.89 -12.31 -0.57
C ALA A 193 -7.84 -12.83 0.41
N GLY A 194 -8.14 -13.91 1.03
CA GLY A 194 -7.47 -15.02 1.56
C GLY A 194 -5.95 -15.10 1.75
N ILE A 195 -5.24 -14.01 1.98
CA ILE A 195 -3.94 -14.10 2.60
C ILE A 195 -4.18 -14.11 4.10
N GLY A 196 -4.13 -15.29 4.69
CA GLY A 196 -4.30 -15.67 6.07
C GLY A 196 -4.73 -14.65 7.11
N ASP A 197 -5.39 -15.11 8.12
CA ASP A 197 -5.85 -14.36 9.29
C ASP A 197 -4.77 -13.46 9.90
N LYS A 198 -3.51 -13.96 9.90
CA LYS A 198 -2.35 -13.27 10.47
C LYS A 198 -1.87 -12.07 9.66
N TYR A 199 -2.22 -11.97 8.36
CA TYR A 199 -1.74 -10.88 7.53
C TYR A 199 -2.68 -9.67 7.52
N TYR A 200 -3.98 -9.92 7.27
CA TYR A 200 -5.01 -8.86 7.20
C TYR A 200 -5.90 -8.77 8.44
N GLY A 201 -5.68 -9.63 9.44
CA GLY A 201 -6.42 -9.59 10.71
C GLY A 201 -7.91 -9.91 10.56
N ARG A 202 -8.29 -10.85 9.68
CA ARG A 202 -9.69 -11.21 9.45
C ARG A 202 -10.38 -11.69 10.72
N ARG A 203 -9.72 -12.56 11.51
CA ARG A 203 -10.27 -13.02 12.79
C ARG A 203 -10.50 -11.85 13.74
N LEU A 204 -9.48 -10.98 13.93
CA LEU A 204 -9.63 -9.80 14.78
C LEU A 204 -10.79 -8.91 14.30
N PHE A 205 -10.97 -8.76 12.99
CA PHE A 205 -12.09 -8.03 12.41
C PHE A 205 -13.42 -8.67 12.75
N HIS A 206 -13.63 -9.98 12.48
CA HIS A 206 -14.89 -10.66 12.68
C HIS A 206 -15.28 -10.70 14.15
N ASP A 207 -14.35 -11.05 15.04
CA ASP A 207 -14.60 -11.12 16.47
C ASP A 207 -14.91 -9.71 17.04
N THR A 208 -14.16 -8.68 16.63
CA THR A 208 -14.46 -7.28 17.01
C THR A 208 -15.83 -6.85 16.52
N ARG A 209 -16.22 -7.19 15.27
CA ARG A 209 -17.53 -6.89 14.70
C ARG A 209 -18.67 -7.54 15.50
N THR A 210 -18.51 -8.81 15.87
CA THR A 210 -19.49 -9.54 16.69
C THR A 210 -19.66 -8.86 18.04
N ILE A 211 -18.57 -8.57 18.76
CA ILE A 211 -18.62 -7.90 20.06
C ILE A 211 -19.26 -6.50 19.96
N LEU A 212 -18.92 -5.72 18.94
CA LEU A 212 -19.53 -4.41 18.72
C LEU A 212 -21.04 -4.50 18.56
N LYS A 213 -21.52 -5.45 17.77
CA LYS A 213 -22.95 -5.67 17.54
C LYS A 213 -23.67 -6.16 18.79
N GLU A 214 -23.17 -7.22 19.42
CA GLU A 214 -23.86 -7.90 20.52
C GLU A 214 -23.82 -7.11 21.83
N LYS A 215 -22.67 -6.51 22.14
CA LYS A 215 -22.46 -5.85 23.43
C LYS A 215 -22.77 -4.34 23.40
N TYR A 216 -22.57 -3.69 22.27
CA TYR A 216 -22.68 -2.24 22.16
C TYR A 216 -23.76 -1.77 21.19
N GLY A 217 -24.38 -2.65 20.40
CA GLY A 217 -25.37 -2.30 19.37
C GLY A 217 -24.77 -1.52 18.20
N ILE A 218 -23.45 -1.59 17.98
CA ILE A 218 -22.72 -0.84 16.97
C ILE A 218 -22.45 -1.73 15.75
N GLU A 219 -22.81 -1.25 14.56
CA GLU A 219 -22.49 -1.91 13.31
C GLU A 219 -21.12 -1.49 12.81
N LEU A 220 -20.28 -2.48 12.45
CA LEU A 220 -19.00 -2.28 11.75
C LEU A 220 -19.17 -2.67 10.28
N VAL A 221 -19.14 -1.68 9.40
CA VAL A 221 -19.38 -1.83 7.95
C VAL A 221 -18.08 -2.15 7.21
N TRP A 222 -18.08 -3.23 6.46
CA TRP A 222 -16.97 -3.63 5.60
C TRP A 222 -17.15 -3.06 4.19
N ILE A 223 -16.39 -2.03 3.83
CA ILE A 223 -16.40 -1.43 2.50
C ILE A 223 -15.89 -2.46 1.48
N GLY A 224 -16.61 -2.59 0.37
CA GLY A 224 -16.36 -3.59 -0.67
C GLY A 224 -17.07 -4.93 -0.45
N THR A 225 -17.68 -5.12 0.72
CA THR A 225 -18.49 -6.32 1.04
C THR A 225 -19.89 -5.93 1.47
N ASP A 226 -20.05 -5.22 2.59
CA ASP A 226 -21.36 -4.77 3.08
C ASP A 226 -21.82 -3.48 2.37
N LYS A 227 -20.87 -2.62 2.04
CA LYS A 227 -21.10 -1.38 1.28
C LYS A 227 -20.27 -1.41 0.00
N TYR A 228 -20.95 -1.54 -1.12
CA TYR A 228 -20.38 -1.35 -2.43
C TYR A 228 -20.38 0.14 -2.81
N CYS A 229 -19.21 0.69 -3.10
CA CYS A 229 -19.07 2.03 -3.64
C CYS A 229 -19.06 1.96 -5.17
N LYS A 230 -19.97 2.70 -5.82
CA LYS A 230 -20.14 2.68 -7.29
C LYS A 230 -18.93 3.27 -8.02
N ASP A 231 -18.32 4.29 -7.43
CA ASP A 231 -17.18 5.02 -7.98
C ASP A 231 -16.30 5.60 -6.86
N TRP A 232 -15.26 6.34 -7.23
CA TRP A 232 -14.34 6.95 -6.27
C TRP A 232 -14.99 8.07 -5.46
N ASP A 233 -15.94 8.82 -6.01
CA ASP A 233 -16.64 9.89 -5.30
C ASP A 233 -17.55 9.31 -4.21
N ASP A 234 -18.29 8.23 -4.50
CA ASP A 234 -19.08 7.51 -3.51
C ASP A 234 -18.19 6.93 -2.40
N TYR A 235 -17.00 6.41 -2.74
CA TYR A 235 -16.04 5.96 -1.75
C TYR A 235 -15.54 7.09 -0.84
N ARG A 236 -15.18 8.25 -1.42
CA ARG A 236 -14.70 9.41 -0.66
C ARG A 236 -15.79 10.02 0.22
N ASP A 237 -17.03 10.12 -0.28
CA ASP A 237 -18.17 10.59 0.50
C ASP A 237 -18.44 9.66 1.68
N PHE A 238 -18.55 8.37 1.42
CA PHE A 238 -18.81 7.38 2.45
C PHE A 238 -17.74 7.37 3.54
N LEU A 239 -16.47 7.38 3.15
CA LEU A 239 -15.34 7.42 4.07
C LEU A 239 -15.27 8.78 4.78
N GLY A 240 -15.49 9.88 4.08
CA GLY A 240 -15.46 11.24 4.60
C GLY A 240 -16.49 11.50 5.69
N ARG A 241 -17.66 10.85 5.62
CA ARG A 241 -18.71 10.91 6.64
C ARG A 241 -18.50 9.90 7.78
N SER A 242 -17.62 8.94 7.66
CA SER A 242 -17.41 7.94 8.69
C SER A 242 -16.66 8.50 9.89
N LEU A 243 -17.13 8.20 11.11
CA LEU A 243 -16.52 8.70 12.35
C LEU A 243 -15.29 7.89 12.73
N VAL A 244 -15.38 6.56 12.66
CA VAL A 244 -14.30 5.66 13.08
C VAL A 244 -13.91 4.74 11.93
N TYR A 245 -12.60 4.62 11.70
CA TYR A 245 -12.02 3.64 10.79
C TYR A 245 -11.23 2.60 11.56
N PHE A 246 -11.60 1.32 11.44
CA PHE A 246 -10.89 0.22 12.05
C PHE A 246 -9.96 -0.48 11.06
N ASN A 247 -8.67 -0.57 11.38
CA ASN A 247 -7.68 -1.28 10.58
C ASN A 247 -7.07 -2.43 11.40
N PRO A 248 -7.51 -3.68 11.22
CA PRO A 248 -7.04 -4.85 11.96
C PRO A 248 -5.78 -5.49 11.40
N THR A 249 -5.15 -4.91 10.37
CA THR A 249 -4.06 -5.52 9.59
C THR A 249 -2.78 -5.65 10.41
N PHE A 250 -2.05 -6.77 10.27
CA PHE A 250 -0.77 -7.02 10.95
C PHE A 250 0.45 -7.04 10.02
N GLY A 251 0.33 -7.57 8.82
CA GLY A 251 1.47 -7.86 7.95
C GLY A 251 1.59 -7.02 6.70
N SER A 252 0.52 -6.35 6.27
CA SER A 252 0.55 -5.52 5.05
C SER A 252 1.46 -4.31 5.23
N PRO A 253 2.40 -4.05 4.30
CA PRO A 253 3.19 -2.82 4.35
C PRO A 253 2.24 -1.63 4.20
N MET A 254 2.41 -0.63 5.04
CA MET A 254 1.74 0.67 5.05
C MET A 254 0.33 0.68 4.40
N PRO A 255 -0.73 0.27 5.10
CA PRO A 255 -2.07 0.16 4.52
C PRO A 255 -2.55 1.53 4.03
N ARG A 256 -2.76 1.65 2.73
CA ARG A 256 -3.18 2.90 2.11
C ARG A 256 -4.56 3.35 2.61
N THR A 257 -5.49 2.42 2.79
CA THR A 257 -6.83 2.70 3.29
C THR A 257 -6.85 3.31 4.69
N ARG A 258 -5.90 2.96 5.56
CA ARG A 258 -5.70 3.64 6.84
C ARG A 258 -5.31 5.10 6.64
N THR A 259 -4.39 5.37 5.72
CA THR A 259 -3.96 6.73 5.40
C THR A 259 -5.11 7.52 4.78
N GLU A 260 -5.88 6.93 3.88
CA GLU A 260 -7.08 7.53 3.28
C GLU A 260 -8.12 7.91 4.34
N ALA A 261 -8.35 7.05 5.32
CA ALA A 261 -9.22 7.33 6.45
C ALA A 261 -8.72 8.48 7.33
N MET A 262 -7.40 8.56 7.57
CA MET A 262 -6.82 9.72 8.27
C MET A 262 -7.02 11.01 7.47
N PHE A 263 -6.77 11.00 6.15
CA PHE A 263 -7.03 12.17 5.29
C PHE A 263 -8.50 12.58 5.27
N SER A 264 -9.40 11.62 5.43
CA SER A 264 -10.85 11.85 5.52
C SER A 264 -11.32 12.27 6.93
N GLY A 265 -10.41 12.51 7.87
CA GLY A 265 -10.75 12.94 9.24
C GLY A 265 -11.42 11.86 10.10
N CYS A 266 -11.31 10.58 9.76
CA CYS A 266 -11.78 9.49 10.62
C CYS A 266 -10.89 9.35 11.86
N CYS A 267 -11.50 9.05 13.02
CA CYS A 267 -10.78 8.54 14.18
C CYS A 267 -10.28 7.12 13.87
N VAL A 268 -8.98 6.98 13.59
CA VAL A 268 -8.40 5.68 13.22
C VAL A 268 -8.08 4.85 14.44
N VAL A 269 -8.57 3.61 14.46
CA VAL A 269 -8.18 2.54 15.39
C VAL A 269 -7.45 1.47 14.59
N THR A 270 -6.17 1.24 14.85
CA THR A 270 -5.33 0.33 14.05
C THR A 270 -4.47 -0.55 14.94
N THR A 271 -4.09 -1.73 14.45
CA THR A 271 -3.05 -2.54 15.08
C THR A 271 -1.67 -1.87 14.94
N LYS A 272 -0.73 -2.27 15.79
CA LYS A 272 0.67 -1.84 15.64
C LYS A 272 1.33 -2.64 14.52
N HIS A 273 1.51 -2.02 13.35
CA HIS A 273 2.28 -2.60 12.26
C HIS A 273 2.83 -1.50 11.35
N GLN A 274 3.93 -1.80 10.66
CA GLN A 274 4.60 -0.92 9.69
C GLN A 274 4.77 0.50 10.23
N GLY A 275 5.33 0.60 11.44
CA GLY A 275 5.66 1.88 12.06
C GLY A 275 4.46 2.76 12.40
N ALA A 276 3.25 2.18 12.61
CA ALA A 276 2.07 2.96 12.98
C ALA A 276 2.32 3.85 14.22
N ASP A 277 3.08 3.36 15.19
CA ASP A 277 3.45 4.09 16.41
C ASP A 277 4.44 5.25 16.18
N ARG A 278 5.04 5.35 15.00
CA ARG A 278 5.88 6.50 14.63
C ARG A 278 5.04 7.77 14.40
N PHE A 279 3.79 7.62 13.96
CA PHE A 279 2.92 8.75 13.62
C PHE A 279 1.56 8.75 14.33
N ILE A 280 1.08 7.62 14.87
CA ILE A 280 -0.15 7.56 15.67
C ILE A 280 0.19 7.58 17.16
N LYS A 281 -0.42 8.52 17.89
CA LYS A 281 -0.31 8.67 19.35
C LYS A 281 -1.69 8.47 19.96
N ASN A 282 -1.79 7.45 20.83
CA ASN A 282 -3.06 7.04 21.45
C ASN A 282 -3.79 8.20 22.11
N GLY A 283 -5.06 8.39 21.75
CA GLY A 283 -5.94 9.42 22.29
C GLY A 283 -5.67 10.84 21.79
N ILE A 284 -4.67 11.04 20.93
CA ILE A 284 -4.32 12.34 20.36
C ILE A 284 -4.75 12.42 18.89
N ASN A 285 -4.28 11.51 18.04
CA ASN A 285 -4.50 11.52 16.59
C ASN A 285 -4.91 10.15 16.02
N GLY A 286 -5.31 9.24 16.89
CA GLY A 286 -5.75 7.87 16.60
C GLY A 286 -5.52 6.96 17.79
N TRP A 287 -5.70 5.67 17.57
CA TRP A 287 -5.50 4.62 18.56
C TRP A 287 -4.77 3.43 17.96
N ILE A 288 -3.79 2.89 18.70
CA ILE A 288 -3.16 1.61 18.41
C ILE A 288 -3.80 0.58 19.33
N CYS A 289 -4.52 -0.38 18.74
CA CYS A 289 -5.13 -1.48 19.47
C CYS A 289 -4.20 -2.70 19.54
N LYS A 290 -4.48 -3.57 20.52
CA LYS A 290 -3.84 -4.87 20.66
C LYS A 290 -4.49 -5.88 19.72
N ASP A 291 -3.85 -7.03 19.49
CA ASP A 291 -4.49 -8.22 18.91
C ASP A 291 -5.45 -8.84 19.94
N ASN A 292 -6.50 -8.09 20.23
CA ASN A 292 -7.53 -8.47 21.19
C ASN A 292 -8.85 -7.83 20.76
N PRO A 293 -9.86 -8.62 20.38
CA PRO A 293 -11.13 -8.11 19.87
C PRO A 293 -11.93 -7.32 20.92
N GLU A 294 -11.91 -7.72 22.20
CA GLU A 294 -12.56 -6.99 23.28
C GLU A 294 -11.96 -5.60 23.49
N HIS A 295 -10.63 -5.51 23.44
CA HIS A 295 -9.92 -4.24 23.53
C HIS A 295 -10.25 -3.33 22.33
N SER A 296 -10.25 -3.88 21.13
CA SER A 296 -10.56 -3.14 19.90
C SER A 296 -12.02 -2.65 19.90
N ALA A 297 -12.97 -3.52 20.25
CA ALA A 297 -14.39 -3.18 20.34
C ALA A 297 -14.63 -2.09 21.40
N LYS A 298 -14.01 -2.19 22.58
CA LYS A 298 -14.12 -1.17 23.63
C LYS A 298 -13.59 0.19 23.17
N LEU A 299 -12.44 0.24 22.51
CA LEU A 299 -11.90 1.49 21.97
C LEU A 299 -12.84 2.11 20.93
N ILE A 300 -13.34 1.32 20.00
CA ILE A 300 -14.29 1.77 18.96
C ILE A 300 -15.58 2.28 19.59
N ALA A 301 -16.18 1.51 20.53
CA ALA A 301 -17.41 1.90 21.22
C ALA A 301 -17.25 3.23 21.99
N ASN A 302 -16.12 3.40 22.69
CA ASN A 302 -15.82 4.66 23.37
C ASN A 302 -15.78 5.85 22.41
N MET A 303 -15.28 5.68 21.18
CA MET A 303 -15.24 6.74 20.18
C MET A 303 -16.63 7.04 19.59
N ILE A 304 -17.50 6.03 19.46
CA ILE A 304 -18.89 6.24 19.03
C ILE A 304 -19.67 6.98 20.12
N PHE A 305 -19.53 6.61 21.38
CA PHE A 305 -20.25 7.23 22.50
C PHE A 305 -19.71 8.62 22.87
N ASP A 306 -18.40 8.86 22.69
CA ASP A 306 -17.80 10.19 22.84
C ASP A 306 -17.52 10.80 21.46
N TYR A 307 -18.61 11.09 20.75
CA TYR A 307 -18.59 11.65 19.38
C TYR A 307 -17.67 12.86 19.24
N LYS A 308 -17.75 13.83 20.15
CA LYS A 308 -16.94 15.06 20.09
C LYS A 308 -15.44 14.74 20.16
N LYS A 309 -15.06 13.87 21.06
CA LYS A 309 -13.67 13.41 21.20
C LYS A 309 -13.20 12.66 19.97
N ALA A 310 -14.03 11.79 19.41
CA ALA A 310 -13.70 11.06 18.17
C ALA A 310 -13.43 11.99 17.00
N VAL A 311 -14.28 13.02 16.82
CA VAL A 311 -14.09 14.08 15.81
C VAL A 311 -12.76 14.81 16.04
N GLN A 312 -12.45 15.24 17.27
CA GLN A 312 -11.20 15.93 17.59
C GLN A 312 -9.97 15.07 17.29
N ILE A 313 -10.00 13.78 17.66
CA ILE A 313 -8.91 12.82 17.37
C ILE A 313 -8.76 12.63 15.85
N GLY A 314 -9.88 12.50 15.13
CA GLY A 314 -9.90 12.37 13.67
C GLY A 314 -9.27 13.58 12.98
N GLN A 315 -9.58 14.81 13.43
CA GLN A 315 -8.98 16.04 12.91
C GLN A 315 -7.45 16.09 13.15
N LYS A 316 -7.00 15.73 14.34
CA LYS A 316 -5.57 15.62 14.62
C LYS A 316 -4.90 14.50 13.80
N GLY A 317 -5.63 13.41 13.54
CA GLY A 317 -5.22 12.36 12.61
C GLY A 317 -5.02 12.90 11.20
N ARG A 318 -5.96 13.71 10.69
CA ARG A 318 -5.86 14.37 9.39
C ARG A 318 -4.65 15.32 9.29
N GLU A 319 -4.44 16.19 10.29
CA GLU A 319 -3.27 17.07 10.35
C GLU A 319 -1.96 16.26 10.27
N THR A 320 -1.89 15.16 11.00
CA THR A 320 -0.74 14.26 10.99
C THR A 320 -0.55 13.62 9.61
N ALA A 321 -1.63 13.12 9.00
CA ALA A 321 -1.58 12.48 7.70
C ALA A 321 -1.09 13.43 6.61
N ILE A 322 -1.60 14.67 6.57
CA ILE A 322 -1.18 15.72 5.63
C ILE A 322 0.33 16.01 5.74
N LYS A 323 0.86 15.97 6.94
CA LYS A 323 2.29 16.19 7.18
C LYS A 323 3.15 14.97 6.80
N VAL A 324 2.74 13.76 7.23
CA VAL A 324 3.54 12.54 7.09
C VAL A 324 3.42 11.93 5.69
N PHE A 325 2.20 11.92 5.14
CA PHE A 325 1.88 11.30 3.85
C PHE A 325 1.64 12.34 2.75
N ASN A 326 2.50 13.34 2.70
CA ASN A 326 2.41 14.46 1.77
C ASN A 326 2.67 14.03 0.32
N GLY A 327 1.75 14.36 -0.60
CA GLY A 327 1.84 13.98 -2.02
C GLY A 327 2.99 14.66 -2.75
N GLU A 328 3.32 15.91 -2.43
CA GLU A 328 4.44 16.63 -3.04
C GLU A 328 5.77 16.01 -2.64
N ARG A 329 5.99 15.76 -1.33
CA ARG A 329 7.18 15.03 -0.84
C ARG A 329 7.32 13.67 -1.53
N PHE A 330 6.22 12.90 -1.69
CA PHE A 330 6.23 11.62 -2.38
C PHE A 330 6.71 11.74 -3.83
N ARG A 331 6.24 12.76 -4.54
CA ARG A 331 6.69 13.01 -5.92
C ARG A 331 8.15 13.45 -5.98
N GLU A 332 8.61 14.26 -5.04
CA GLU A 332 10.03 14.68 -4.95
C GLU A 332 10.96 13.51 -4.65
N ASP A 333 10.59 12.61 -3.72
CA ASP A 333 11.33 11.39 -3.41
C ASP A 333 11.51 10.52 -4.67
N TRP A 334 10.44 10.37 -5.47
CA TRP A 334 10.49 9.63 -6.72
C TRP A 334 11.37 10.29 -7.77
N LEU A 335 11.26 11.60 -7.97
CA LEU A 335 12.10 12.32 -8.94
C LEU A 335 13.57 12.21 -8.57
N THR A 336 13.89 12.34 -7.29
CA THR A 336 15.26 12.20 -6.77
C THR A 336 15.82 10.79 -7.01
N LEU A 337 15.02 9.76 -6.77
CA LEU A 337 15.44 8.38 -7.02
C LEU A 337 15.65 8.12 -8.51
N VAL A 338 14.71 8.52 -9.37
CA VAL A 338 14.79 8.32 -10.81
C VAL A 338 16.00 9.05 -11.39
N ASP A 339 16.26 10.29 -10.97
CA ASP A 339 17.45 11.05 -11.35
C ASP A 339 18.73 10.26 -11.08
N LYS A 340 18.90 9.79 -9.85
CA LYS A 340 20.05 8.98 -9.43
C LYS A 340 20.20 7.69 -10.23
N VAL A 341 19.10 7.00 -10.53
CA VAL A 341 19.13 5.76 -11.29
C VAL A 341 19.53 6.00 -12.74
N LEU A 342 18.98 7.02 -13.40
CA LEU A 342 19.29 7.38 -14.77
C LEU A 342 20.73 7.86 -14.91
N GLU A 343 21.24 8.67 -13.97
CA GLU A 343 22.66 9.08 -13.96
C GLU A 343 23.61 7.89 -13.85
N LYS A 344 23.31 6.96 -12.94
CA LYS A 344 24.13 5.75 -12.76
C LYS A 344 24.11 4.86 -14.01
N TRP A 345 22.97 4.79 -14.67
CA TRP A 345 22.81 3.97 -15.88
C TRP A 345 23.60 4.55 -17.07
N LYS A 346 23.58 5.87 -17.27
CA LYS A 346 24.35 6.54 -18.34
C LYS A 346 25.88 6.40 -18.20
N LYS A 347 26.36 6.11 -17.01
CA LYS A 347 27.81 5.94 -16.74
C LYS A 347 28.30 4.51 -16.96
N LYS A 348 27.39 3.56 -17.22
CA LYS A 348 27.71 2.16 -17.58
C LYS A 348 27.87 2.02 -19.09
#